data_725c2de231f96c82f77cbbb4eb9d7e91
#
_entry.id   725c2de231f96c82f77cbbb4eb9d7e91
#
_cell.length_a   1.000
_cell.length_b   1.000
_cell.length_c   1.000
_cell.angle_alpha   90.00
_cell.angle_beta   90.00
_cell.angle_gamma   90.00
#
_symmetry.space_group_name_H-M   'P 1'
#
loop_
_entity.id
_entity.type
_entity.pdbx_description
1 polymer ?
#
loop_
_entity_poly.entity_id
_entity_poly.type
_entity_poly.pdbx_seq_one_letter_code
_entity_poly.pdbx_strand_id
1 'polypeptide(L)'
;MTRKPLFWAVFALLFIGSVYFFIRNYDKAFPVLSLDIRMSREMALDSAADLGEKYNWKPREYRTAVTFYSERNIQTFVELEGGGLETFKSLSADSVYFPYGWKVRHFQENNPNETSVWFTPAGSPYCFRQKLGEDEPGAVLSRDSAFAVALAGLREEWAVDLEAYELVDEAEKTQPSGRVDHTFTYQRSGFELGENGFLRLRLTVSGDVLTEVKHYVQVPEAFQRRFDEMRSANDTIAFSASMGMAFLYGLGGIVLGIFFLLRQRRVLWKSALLWGIIVALVQTLSEINFLPLMWMNYDTSITTQSFIVQVII
;
A
#
# COMPACT_ATOMS: atom_id res chain seq x y z
N MET A 1 1.82 9.79 -47.17
CA MET A 1 0.52 9.17 -46.84
C MET A 1 -0.33 10.03 -45.88
N THR A 2 0.23 10.99 -45.13
CA THR A 2 -0.44 11.81 -44.10
C THR A 2 -1.23 13.03 -44.57
N ARG A 3 -1.34 13.28 -45.89
CA ARG A 3 -2.02 14.45 -46.48
C ARG A 3 -3.46 14.19 -46.98
N LYS A 4 -4.06 13.05 -46.69
CA LYS A 4 -5.43 12.77 -47.12
C LYS A 4 -6.42 13.30 -46.07
N PRO A 5 -7.28 14.31 -46.37
CA PRO A 5 -8.19 14.88 -45.38
C PRO A 5 -9.14 13.83 -44.80
N LEU A 6 -9.51 12.81 -45.57
CA LEU A 6 -10.35 11.70 -45.08
C LEU A 6 -9.65 10.90 -43.96
N PHE A 7 -8.34 10.66 -44.06
CA PHE A 7 -7.60 9.99 -42.99
C PHE A 7 -7.67 10.76 -41.66
N TRP A 8 -7.45 12.07 -41.73
CA TRP A 8 -7.52 12.91 -40.53
C TRP A 8 -8.93 13.04 -39.95
N ALA A 9 -9.96 13.08 -40.83
CA ALA A 9 -11.34 13.08 -40.39
C ALA A 9 -11.73 11.80 -39.65
N VAL A 10 -11.37 10.62 -40.21
CA VAL A 10 -11.61 9.32 -39.56
C VAL A 10 -10.81 9.21 -38.26
N PHE A 11 -9.54 9.63 -38.25
CA PHE A 11 -8.72 9.63 -37.04
C PHE A 11 -9.32 10.53 -35.93
N ALA A 12 -9.75 11.75 -36.29
CA ALA A 12 -10.38 12.67 -35.33
C ALA A 12 -11.69 12.09 -34.77
N LEU A 13 -12.50 11.45 -35.62
CA LEU A 13 -13.76 10.85 -35.19
C LEU A 13 -13.52 9.67 -34.23
N LEU A 14 -12.55 8.78 -34.53
CA LEU A 14 -12.16 7.69 -33.67
C LEU A 14 -11.59 8.20 -32.36
N PHE A 15 -10.75 9.24 -32.40
CA PHE A 15 -10.16 9.84 -31.19
C PHE A 15 -11.25 10.44 -30.30
N ILE A 16 -12.17 11.25 -30.85
CA ILE A 16 -13.29 11.83 -30.10
C ILE A 16 -14.18 10.72 -29.51
N GLY A 17 -14.49 9.69 -30.30
CA GLY A 17 -15.25 8.53 -29.83
C GLY A 17 -14.57 7.79 -28.69
N SER A 18 -13.25 7.59 -28.78
CA SER A 18 -12.45 6.95 -27.72
C SER A 18 -12.41 7.80 -26.45
N VAL A 19 -12.22 9.12 -26.58
CA VAL A 19 -12.24 10.05 -25.43
C VAL A 19 -13.62 10.07 -24.77
N TYR A 20 -14.69 10.12 -25.55
CA TYR A 20 -16.05 10.05 -25.03
C TYR A 20 -16.31 8.74 -24.28
N PHE A 21 -15.92 7.60 -24.88
CA PHE A 21 -16.05 6.28 -24.26
C PHE A 21 -15.26 6.20 -22.95
N PHE A 22 -14.01 6.70 -22.95
CA PHE A 22 -13.15 6.76 -21.77
C PHE A 22 -13.81 7.58 -20.65
N ILE A 23 -14.21 8.82 -20.92
CA ILE A 23 -14.83 9.69 -19.90
C ILE A 23 -16.10 9.05 -19.31
N ARG A 24 -16.93 8.41 -20.14
CA ARG A 24 -18.19 7.82 -19.69
C ARG A 24 -18.03 6.53 -18.88
N ASN A 25 -16.92 5.81 -19.03
CA ASN A 25 -16.72 4.51 -18.38
C ASN A 25 -15.57 4.52 -17.39
N TYR A 26 -14.88 5.64 -17.22
CA TYR A 26 -13.71 5.76 -16.35
C TYR A 26 -14.03 5.40 -14.90
N ASP A 27 -15.09 5.95 -14.34
CA ASP A 27 -15.53 5.71 -12.97
C ASP A 27 -15.91 4.25 -12.71
N LYS A 28 -16.39 3.56 -13.74
CA LYS A 28 -16.76 2.13 -13.64
C LYS A 28 -15.53 1.23 -13.59
N ALA A 29 -14.44 1.66 -14.23
CA ALA A 29 -13.19 0.89 -14.30
C ALA A 29 -12.33 1.05 -13.04
N PHE A 30 -12.52 2.14 -12.29
CA PHE A 30 -11.69 2.45 -11.11
C PHE A 30 -12.55 2.69 -9.87
N PRO A 31 -12.78 1.66 -9.03
CA PRO A 31 -13.62 1.78 -7.83
C PRO A 31 -13.18 2.88 -6.86
N VAL A 32 -11.88 3.19 -6.84
CA VAL A 32 -11.32 4.25 -5.99
C VAL A 32 -11.92 5.64 -6.28
N LEU A 33 -12.40 5.87 -7.50
CA LEU A 33 -13.00 7.16 -7.89
C LEU A 33 -14.41 7.38 -7.34
N SER A 34 -15.07 6.31 -6.90
CA SER A 34 -16.40 6.39 -6.27
C SER A 34 -16.33 6.55 -4.74
N LEU A 35 -15.13 6.63 -4.18
CA LEU A 35 -14.95 6.79 -2.73
C LEU A 35 -15.23 8.23 -2.30
N ASP A 36 -16.01 8.36 -1.23
CA ASP A 36 -16.21 9.63 -0.53
C ASP A 36 -15.05 9.84 0.47
N ILE A 37 -13.97 10.47 -0.01
CA ILE A 37 -12.78 10.75 0.80
C ILE A 37 -12.98 12.11 1.49
N ARG A 38 -13.32 12.10 2.77
CA ARG A 38 -13.53 13.31 3.57
C ARG A 38 -12.29 13.71 4.36
N MET A 39 -11.46 12.75 4.71
CA MET A 39 -10.23 12.99 5.46
C MET A 39 -9.13 13.47 4.53
N SER A 40 -8.53 14.64 4.83
CA SER A 40 -7.35 15.11 4.12
C SER A 40 -6.08 14.46 4.69
N ARG A 41 -4.96 14.66 3.96
CA ARG A 41 -3.64 14.21 4.42
C ARG A 41 -3.23 14.84 5.76
N GLU A 42 -3.49 16.12 5.92
CA GLU A 42 -3.20 16.89 7.12
C GLU A 42 -4.04 16.39 8.30
N MET A 43 -5.34 16.19 8.10
CA MET A 43 -6.21 15.61 9.13
C MET A 43 -5.74 14.22 9.58
N ALA A 44 -5.24 13.39 8.65
CA ALA A 44 -4.71 12.08 9.00
C ALA A 44 -3.45 12.17 9.88
N LEU A 45 -2.57 13.13 9.57
CA LEU A 45 -1.37 13.39 10.36
C LEU A 45 -1.73 13.89 11.79
N ASP A 46 -2.62 14.85 11.89
CA ASP A 46 -3.05 15.42 13.17
C ASP A 46 -3.76 14.37 14.05
N SER A 47 -4.73 13.65 13.48
CA SER A 47 -5.44 12.57 14.20
C SER A 47 -4.50 11.45 14.67
N ALA A 48 -3.49 11.08 13.86
CA ALA A 48 -2.51 10.08 14.28
C ALA A 48 -1.57 10.62 15.37
N ALA A 49 -1.24 11.90 15.36
CA ALA A 49 -0.45 12.53 16.40
C ALA A 49 -1.22 12.56 17.74
N ASP A 50 -2.50 12.92 17.72
CA ASP A 50 -3.39 12.93 18.88
C ASP A 50 -3.52 11.55 19.53
N LEU A 51 -3.77 10.51 18.69
CA LEU A 51 -3.80 9.12 19.17
C LEU A 51 -2.44 8.68 19.74
N GLY A 52 -1.35 9.06 19.06
CA GLY A 52 0.00 8.78 19.54
C GLY A 52 0.33 9.44 20.89
N GLU A 53 -0.23 10.61 21.18
CA GLU A 53 -0.12 11.27 22.49
C GLU A 53 -1.03 10.61 23.53
N LYS A 54 -2.29 10.40 23.19
CA LYS A 54 -3.27 9.77 24.07
C LYS A 54 -2.80 8.42 24.61
N TYR A 55 -2.22 7.59 23.75
CA TYR A 55 -1.79 6.23 24.10
C TYR A 55 -0.28 6.09 24.35
N ASN A 56 0.47 7.19 24.29
CA ASN A 56 1.92 7.21 24.46
C ASN A 56 2.65 6.25 23.49
N TRP A 57 2.19 6.17 22.24
CA TRP A 57 2.73 5.24 21.24
C TRP A 57 3.93 5.77 20.48
N LYS A 58 4.15 7.08 20.44
CA LYS A 58 5.20 7.70 19.64
C LYS A 58 6.51 7.83 20.42
N PRO A 59 7.67 7.60 19.78
CA PRO A 59 8.97 7.96 20.36
C PRO A 59 9.05 9.46 20.64
N ARG A 60 9.95 9.89 21.52
CA ARG A 60 10.11 11.32 21.87
C ARG A 60 10.46 12.19 20.66
N GLU A 61 11.34 11.66 19.75
CA GLU A 61 11.69 12.29 18.50
C GLU A 61 11.33 11.32 17.37
N TYR A 62 10.29 11.61 16.63
CA TYR A 62 9.80 10.73 15.58
C TYR A 62 9.65 11.46 14.24
N ARG A 63 9.79 10.68 13.16
CA ARG A 63 9.37 11.09 11.83
C ARG A 63 8.02 10.49 11.52
N THR A 64 7.28 11.17 10.65
CA THR A 64 5.97 10.70 10.22
C THR A 64 5.96 10.49 8.72
N ALA A 65 5.41 9.37 8.29
CA ALA A 65 5.06 9.12 6.91
C ALA A 65 3.55 8.89 6.79
N VAL A 66 2.96 9.33 5.69
CA VAL A 66 1.52 9.17 5.44
C VAL A 66 1.29 8.82 3.98
N THR A 67 0.37 7.89 3.74
CA THR A 67 -0.08 7.51 2.40
C THR A 67 -1.55 7.16 2.40
N PHE A 68 -2.22 7.40 1.29
CA PHE A 68 -3.52 6.79 1.01
C PHE A 68 -3.27 5.40 0.43
N TYR A 69 -3.68 4.36 1.16
CA TYR A 69 -3.42 2.97 0.78
C TYR A 69 -4.59 2.36 0.01
N SER A 70 -4.27 1.32 -0.74
CA SER A 70 -5.22 0.46 -1.44
C SER A 70 -4.78 -0.99 -1.31
N GLU A 71 -5.66 -1.86 -0.84
CA GLU A 71 -5.45 -3.31 -0.70
C GLU A 71 -5.71 -4.04 -2.03
N ARG A 72 -4.82 -3.85 -3.01
CA ARG A 72 -4.99 -4.39 -4.37
C ARG A 72 -5.11 -5.90 -4.42
N ASN A 73 -4.42 -6.63 -3.55
CA ASN A 73 -4.49 -8.10 -3.52
C ASN A 73 -5.89 -8.56 -3.11
N ILE A 74 -6.50 -7.87 -2.14
CA ILE A 74 -7.88 -8.14 -1.71
C ILE A 74 -8.85 -7.78 -2.82
N GLN A 75 -8.69 -6.62 -3.45
CA GLN A 75 -9.50 -6.23 -4.61
C GLN A 75 -9.44 -7.31 -5.70
N THR A 76 -8.25 -7.75 -6.09
CA THR A 76 -8.06 -8.78 -7.12
C THR A 76 -8.74 -10.09 -6.74
N PHE A 77 -8.58 -10.53 -5.49
CA PHE A 77 -9.25 -11.75 -5.00
C PHE A 77 -10.77 -11.63 -5.06
N VAL A 78 -11.31 -10.54 -4.52
CA VAL A 78 -12.77 -10.34 -4.49
C VAL A 78 -13.36 -10.21 -5.89
N GLU A 79 -12.70 -9.50 -6.78
CA GLU A 79 -13.15 -9.32 -8.17
C GLU A 79 -13.14 -10.64 -8.95
N LEU A 80 -12.15 -11.50 -8.74
CA LEU A 80 -12.00 -12.74 -9.50
C LEU A 80 -12.75 -13.94 -8.89
N GLU A 81 -12.72 -14.09 -7.57
CA GLU A 81 -13.27 -15.28 -6.88
C GLU A 81 -14.19 -14.93 -5.71
N GLY A 82 -14.20 -13.69 -5.21
CA GLY A 82 -14.93 -13.27 -4.01
C GLY A 82 -16.33 -12.69 -4.28
N GLY A 83 -16.89 -12.83 -5.48
CA GLY A 83 -18.22 -12.34 -5.81
C GLY A 83 -18.24 -11.12 -6.75
N GLY A 84 -17.06 -10.67 -7.24
CA GLY A 84 -16.95 -9.64 -8.27
C GLY A 84 -16.86 -8.21 -7.74
N LEU A 85 -16.85 -7.26 -8.67
CA LEU A 85 -16.66 -5.83 -8.38
C LEU A 85 -17.74 -5.25 -7.46
N GLU A 86 -18.99 -5.67 -7.61
CA GLU A 86 -20.09 -5.17 -6.76
C GLU A 86 -19.94 -5.61 -5.31
N THR A 87 -19.52 -6.85 -5.08
CA THR A 87 -19.17 -7.35 -3.73
C THR A 87 -18.02 -6.55 -3.14
N PHE A 88 -16.99 -6.24 -3.94
CA PHE A 88 -15.88 -5.42 -3.47
C PHE A 88 -16.33 -4.00 -3.06
N LYS A 89 -17.21 -3.38 -3.82
CA LYS A 89 -17.78 -2.05 -3.48
C LYS A 89 -18.64 -2.10 -2.21
N SER A 90 -19.43 -3.16 -2.01
CA SER A 90 -20.29 -3.30 -0.84
C SER A 90 -19.50 -3.44 0.46
N LEU A 91 -18.29 -3.98 0.43
CA LEU A 91 -17.41 -4.07 1.63
C LEU A 91 -17.26 -2.71 2.33
N SER A 92 -16.99 -1.66 1.56
CA SER A 92 -16.84 -0.29 2.10
C SER A 92 -18.17 0.40 2.35
N ALA A 93 -19.16 0.21 1.46
CA ALA A 93 -20.48 0.83 1.57
C ALA A 93 -21.21 0.36 2.84
N ASP A 94 -21.12 -0.92 3.15
CA ASP A 94 -21.73 -1.52 4.33
C ASP A 94 -20.86 -1.39 5.59
N SER A 95 -19.75 -0.65 5.51
CA SER A 95 -18.78 -0.47 6.60
C SER A 95 -18.25 -1.78 7.20
N VAL A 96 -18.24 -2.83 6.39
CA VAL A 96 -17.77 -4.16 6.79
C VAL A 96 -16.27 -4.27 6.76
N TYR A 97 -15.67 -3.71 5.70
CA TYR A 97 -14.22 -3.67 5.51
C TYR A 97 -13.81 -2.47 4.65
N PHE A 98 -12.68 -1.83 4.99
CA PHE A 98 -12.18 -0.68 4.26
C PHE A 98 -10.87 -1.02 3.52
N PRO A 99 -10.95 -1.44 2.23
CA PRO A 99 -9.77 -1.74 1.43
C PRO A 99 -8.98 -0.49 1.01
N TYR A 100 -9.49 0.69 1.32
CA TYR A 100 -8.89 2.00 1.07
C TYR A 100 -8.90 2.84 2.34
N GLY A 101 -7.90 3.69 2.49
CA GLY A 101 -7.86 4.62 3.62
C GLY A 101 -6.52 5.30 3.78
N TRP A 102 -6.36 6.05 4.84
CA TRP A 102 -5.10 6.68 5.19
C TRP A 102 -4.31 5.78 6.13
N LYS A 103 -3.01 5.64 5.86
CA LYS A 103 -2.06 5.01 6.76
C LYS A 103 -1.04 6.04 7.18
N VAL A 104 -0.87 6.23 8.47
CA VAL A 104 0.16 7.08 9.08
C VAL A 104 1.12 6.19 9.85
N ARG A 105 2.41 6.41 9.67
CA ARG A 105 3.49 5.69 10.35
C ARG A 105 4.36 6.66 11.12
N HIS A 106 4.57 6.40 12.42
CA HIS A 106 5.50 7.10 13.29
C HIS A 106 6.70 6.20 13.56
N PHE A 107 7.90 6.70 13.31
CA PHE A 107 9.13 5.91 13.43
C PHE A 107 10.33 6.80 13.76
N GLN A 108 11.41 6.20 14.21
CA GLN A 108 12.67 6.88 14.54
C GLN A 108 13.83 6.07 14.00
N GLU A 109 14.87 6.75 13.53
CA GLU A 109 16.13 6.13 13.09
C GLU A 109 16.78 5.34 14.23
N ASN A 110 17.30 4.15 13.92
CA ASN A 110 17.90 3.21 14.89
C ASN A 110 16.97 2.78 16.03
N ASN A 111 15.66 2.88 15.84
CA ASN A 111 14.68 2.43 16.82
C ASN A 111 13.75 1.40 16.17
N PRO A 112 13.68 0.14 16.68
CA PRO A 112 12.78 -0.88 16.17
C PRO A 112 11.31 -0.59 16.49
N ASN A 113 11.05 0.29 17.47
CA ASN A 113 9.69 0.65 17.88
C ASN A 113 9.10 1.63 16.88
N GLU A 114 7.97 1.27 16.33
CA GLU A 114 7.22 2.09 15.39
C GLU A 114 5.73 1.90 15.57
N THR A 115 4.95 2.91 15.22
CA THR A 115 3.48 2.81 15.25
C THR A 115 2.91 3.13 13.90
N SER A 116 1.95 2.35 13.47
CA SER A 116 1.12 2.62 12.30
C SER A 116 -0.33 2.70 12.70
N VAL A 117 -1.04 3.71 12.20
CA VAL A 117 -2.47 3.90 12.39
C VAL A 117 -3.14 3.98 11.04
N TRP A 118 -4.28 3.33 10.90
CA TRP A 118 -5.10 3.36 9.68
C TRP A 118 -6.42 4.05 9.98
N PHE A 119 -6.84 4.87 9.05
CA PHE A 119 -8.12 5.58 9.09
C PHE A 119 -8.96 5.21 7.87
N THR A 120 -10.26 5.15 8.07
CA THR A 120 -11.21 5.05 6.97
C THR A 120 -11.13 6.28 6.06
N PRO A 121 -11.64 6.25 4.82
CA PRO A 121 -11.72 7.44 3.98
C PRO A 121 -12.51 8.59 4.61
N ALA A 122 -13.46 8.29 5.50
CA ALA A 122 -14.25 9.27 6.25
C ALA A 122 -13.52 9.88 7.46
N GLY A 123 -12.42 9.25 7.93
CA GLY A 123 -11.57 9.78 9.01
C GLY A 123 -11.69 9.05 10.37
N SER A 124 -12.49 8.00 10.45
CA SER A 124 -12.56 7.22 11.70
C SER A 124 -11.32 6.34 11.88
N PRO A 125 -10.75 6.20 13.07
CA PRO A 125 -9.74 5.21 13.38
C PRO A 125 -10.25 3.80 13.03
N TYR A 126 -9.41 3.01 12.35
CA TYR A 126 -9.84 1.70 11.84
C TYR A 126 -8.95 0.56 12.32
N CYS A 127 -7.65 0.74 12.26
CA CYS A 127 -6.65 -0.20 12.72
C CYS A 127 -5.48 0.53 13.35
N PHE A 128 -4.76 -0.13 14.24
CA PHE A 128 -3.42 0.31 14.62
C PHE A 128 -2.50 -0.89 14.85
N ARG A 129 -1.22 -0.62 14.77
CA ARG A 129 -0.17 -1.55 15.15
C ARG A 129 1.01 -0.79 15.73
N GLN A 130 1.33 -1.10 16.97
CA GLN A 130 2.55 -0.69 17.64
C GLN A 130 3.54 -1.87 17.59
N LYS A 131 4.63 -1.72 16.86
CA LYS A 131 5.72 -2.67 16.85
C LYS A 131 6.65 -2.33 17.99
N LEU A 132 6.91 -3.28 18.87
CA LEU A 132 7.87 -3.19 19.95
C LEU A 132 9.08 -4.06 19.64
N GLY A 133 10.27 -3.59 20.01
CA GLY A 133 11.51 -4.38 19.91
C GLY A 133 11.40 -5.70 20.70
N GLU A 134 12.13 -6.72 20.28
CA GLU A 134 12.14 -8.01 20.97
C GLU A 134 12.81 -7.91 22.35
N ASP A 135 13.74 -6.95 22.51
CA ASP A 135 14.43 -6.66 23.77
C ASP A 135 13.65 -5.72 24.69
N GLU A 136 12.52 -5.17 24.23
CA GLU A 136 11.68 -4.30 25.02
C GLU A 136 11.01 -5.09 26.15
N PRO A 137 11.24 -4.72 27.44
CA PRO A 137 10.64 -5.44 28.55
C PRO A 137 9.12 -5.25 28.60
N GLY A 138 8.43 -6.18 29.23
CA GLY A 138 6.98 -6.11 29.43
C GLY A 138 6.52 -7.18 30.41
N ALA A 139 5.24 -7.11 30.77
CA ALA A 139 4.65 -8.06 31.71
C ALA A 139 4.53 -9.46 31.10
N VAL A 140 4.44 -10.44 32.00
CA VAL A 140 4.10 -11.83 31.66
C VAL A 140 2.66 -12.06 32.15
N LEU A 141 1.70 -11.87 31.27
CA LEU A 141 0.29 -12.09 31.57
C LEU A 141 -0.12 -13.51 31.22
N SER A 142 -1.12 -14.02 31.98
CA SER A 142 -1.83 -15.20 31.54
C SER A 142 -2.72 -14.86 30.35
N ARG A 143 -3.11 -15.87 29.58
CA ARG A 143 -4.05 -15.76 28.45
C ARG A 143 -5.31 -14.94 28.81
N ASP A 144 -5.94 -15.24 29.96
CA ASP A 144 -7.19 -14.59 30.36
C ASP A 144 -6.99 -13.12 30.78
N SER A 145 -5.85 -12.82 31.40
CA SER A 145 -5.45 -11.45 31.74
C SER A 145 -5.17 -10.61 30.46
N ALA A 146 -4.42 -11.18 29.53
CA ALA A 146 -4.16 -10.52 28.24
C ALA A 146 -5.46 -10.31 27.44
N PHE A 147 -6.37 -11.27 27.49
CA PHE A 147 -7.67 -11.12 26.85
C PHE A 147 -8.49 -9.97 27.48
N ALA A 148 -8.47 -9.84 28.78
CA ALA A 148 -9.15 -8.73 29.48
C ALA A 148 -8.56 -7.37 29.06
N VAL A 149 -7.21 -7.28 28.86
CA VAL A 149 -6.54 -6.07 28.35
C VAL A 149 -7.02 -5.77 26.92
N ALA A 150 -7.09 -6.77 26.05
CA ALA A 150 -7.59 -6.61 24.68
C ALA A 150 -9.02 -6.06 24.66
N LEU A 151 -9.91 -6.62 25.46
CA LEU A 151 -11.31 -6.18 25.57
C LEU A 151 -11.43 -4.74 26.09
N ALA A 152 -10.63 -4.38 27.08
CA ALA A 152 -10.64 -3.03 27.63
C ALA A 152 -10.22 -1.99 26.57
N GLY A 153 -9.15 -2.28 25.79
CA GLY A 153 -8.67 -1.40 24.73
C GLY A 153 -9.65 -1.24 23.56
N LEU A 154 -10.43 -2.28 23.24
CA LEU A 154 -11.43 -2.21 22.16
C LEU A 154 -12.61 -1.31 22.47
N ARG A 155 -12.97 -1.11 23.73
CA ARG A 155 -14.15 -0.33 24.13
C ARG A 155 -13.98 1.19 23.94
N GLU A 156 -12.77 1.66 23.79
CA GLU A 156 -12.50 3.10 23.75
C GLU A 156 -12.65 3.68 22.33
N GLU A 157 -11.75 3.33 21.40
CA GLU A 157 -11.62 4.04 20.11
C GLU A 157 -12.05 3.20 18.90
N TRP A 158 -11.91 1.86 19.00
CA TRP A 158 -11.95 1.01 17.83
C TRP A 158 -13.34 0.49 17.49
N ALA A 159 -14.32 0.73 18.39
CA ALA A 159 -15.76 0.42 18.20
C ALA A 159 -16.02 -0.97 17.58
N VAL A 160 -15.22 -1.97 17.96
CA VAL A 160 -15.35 -3.33 17.46
C VAL A 160 -16.41 -4.07 18.27
N ASP A 161 -17.44 -4.54 17.58
CA ASP A 161 -18.43 -5.46 18.14
C ASP A 161 -17.94 -6.90 18.01
N LEU A 162 -17.35 -7.44 19.09
CA LEU A 162 -16.85 -8.82 19.09
C LEU A 162 -17.97 -9.88 19.05
N GLU A 163 -19.23 -9.55 19.34
CA GLU A 163 -20.35 -10.50 19.27
C GLU A 163 -20.59 -10.96 17.82
N ALA A 164 -20.17 -10.13 16.84
CA ALA A 164 -20.23 -10.49 15.43
C ALA A 164 -19.06 -11.38 14.96
N TYR A 165 -18.17 -11.80 15.87
CA TYR A 165 -16.98 -12.56 15.53
C TYR A 165 -16.83 -13.80 16.40
N GLU A 166 -16.24 -14.85 15.83
CA GLU A 166 -15.84 -16.08 16.51
C GLU A 166 -14.32 -16.16 16.63
N LEU A 167 -13.82 -16.55 17.80
CA LEU A 167 -12.39 -16.79 18.01
C LEU A 167 -11.97 -18.05 17.24
N VAL A 168 -11.03 -17.94 16.32
CA VAL A 168 -10.60 -19.04 15.44
C VAL A 168 -9.15 -19.46 15.64
N ASP A 169 -8.32 -18.60 16.24
CA ASP A 169 -6.93 -18.91 16.50
C ASP A 169 -6.37 -18.08 17.67
N GLU A 170 -5.48 -18.68 18.44
CA GLU A 170 -4.76 -18.05 19.53
C GLU A 170 -3.27 -18.42 19.44
N ALA A 171 -2.39 -17.44 19.67
CA ALA A 171 -0.96 -17.68 19.73
C ALA A 171 -0.33 -16.94 20.91
N GLU A 172 0.71 -17.53 21.47
CA GLU A 172 1.55 -16.95 22.51
C GLU A 172 3.01 -16.97 22.06
N LYS A 173 3.71 -15.86 22.24
CA LYS A 173 5.14 -15.76 21.94
C LYS A 173 5.86 -15.12 23.11
N THR A 174 6.82 -15.85 23.70
CA THR A 174 7.77 -15.28 24.66
C THR A 174 8.90 -14.60 23.89
N GLN A 175 9.13 -13.34 24.15
CA GLN A 175 10.19 -12.54 23.55
C GLN A 175 11.53 -12.76 24.29
N PRO A 176 12.70 -12.45 23.68
CA PRO A 176 14.00 -12.55 24.34
C PRO A 176 14.11 -11.77 25.66
N SER A 177 13.40 -10.63 25.77
CA SER A 177 13.29 -9.84 27.01
C SER A 177 12.49 -10.51 28.13
N GLY A 178 11.86 -11.66 27.88
CA GLY A 178 10.95 -12.32 28.80
C GLY A 178 9.49 -11.82 28.72
N ARG A 179 9.19 -10.77 27.94
CA ARG A 179 7.82 -10.32 27.68
C ARG A 179 7.03 -11.41 26.98
N VAL A 180 5.77 -11.58 27.31
CA VAL A 180 4.86 -12.50 26.62
C VAL A 180 3.86 -11.70 25.79
N ASP A 181 3.81 -12.03 24.50
CA ASP A 181 2.89 -11.44 23.55
C ASP A 181 1.78 -12.45 23.21
N HIS A 182 0.52 -12.07 23.42
CA HIS A 182 -0.66 -12.88 23.10
C HIS A 182 -1.35 -12.33 21.87
N THR A 183 -1.70 -13.20 20.92
CA THR A 183 -2.44 -12.86 19.71
C THR A 183 -3.75 -13.63 19.67
N PHE A 184 -4.85 -12.91 19.50
CA PHE A 184 -6.20 -13.47 19.35
C PHE A 184 -6.69 -13.16 17.93
N THR A 185 -7.03 -14.19 17.16
CA THR A 185 -7.55 -14.03 15.81
C THR A 185 -9.02 -14.43 15.78
N TYR A 186 -9.85 -13.51 15.38
CA TYR A 186 -11.27 -13.66 15.23
C TYR A 186 -11.68 -13.72 13.77
N GLN A 187 -12.74 -14.42 13.45
CA GLN A 187 -13.37 -14.48 12.15
C GLN A 187 -14.80 -13.96 12.25
N ARG A 188 -15.22 -13.12 11.32
CA ARG A 188 -16.59 -12.59 11.28
C ARG A 188 -17.56 -13.69 10.94
N SER A 189 -18.56 -13.92 11.82
CA SER A 189 -19.57 -14.94 11.66
C SER A 189 -20.49 -14.64 10.48
N GLY A 190 -20.81 -15.66 9.69
CA GLY A 190 -21.75 -15.54 8.57
C GLY A 190 -21.26 -14.69 7.40
N PHE A 191 -19.96 -14.39 7.32
CA PHE A 191 -19.39 -13.60 6.25
C PHE A 191 -18.24 -14.34 5.55
N GLU A 192 -18.46 -14.72 4.29
CA GLU A 192 -17.48 -15.38 3.44
C GLU A 192 -17.32 -14.65 2.11
N LEU A 193 -16.11 -14.62 1.59
CA LEU A 193 -15.76 -14.09 0.28
C LEU A 193 -15.30 -15.24 -0.62
N GLY A 194 -16.14 -15.63 -1.56
CA GLY A 194 -15.86 -16.78 -2.43
C GLY A 194 -15.64 -18.08 -1.64
N GLU A 195 -14.76 -18.93 -2.12
CA GLU A 195 -14.38 -20.15 -1.44
C GLU A 195 -13.23 -19.91 -0.46
N ASN A 196 -13.48 -20.02 0.85
CA ASN A 196 -12.50 -19.89 1.92
C ASN A 196 -11.83 -18.51 2.07
N GLY A 197 -12.46 -17.42 1.61
CA GLY A 197 -12.07 -16.06 1.95
C GLY A 197 -12.82 -15.58 3.18
N PHE A 198 -12.13 -15.10 4.21
CA PHE A 198 -12.74 -14.74 5.49
C PHE A 198 -12.33 -13.34 5.91
N LEU A 199 -13.27 -12.61 6.49
CA LEU A 199 -12.96 -11.37 7.17
C LEU A 199 -12.52 -11.67 8.60
N ARG A 200 -11.33 -11.24 8.96
CA ARG A 200 -10.71 -11.50 10.26
C ARG A 200 -10.32 -10.21 10.99
N LEU A 201 -10.35 -10.33 12.31
CA LEU A 201 -9.84 -9.32 13.24
C LEU A 201 -8.72 -9.94 14.07
N ARG A 202 -7.56 -9.29 14.10
CA ARG A 202 -6.43 -9.67 14.95
C ARG A 202 -6.27 -8.65 16.06
N LEU A 203 -6.15 -9.16 17.29
CA LEU A 203 -5.81 -8.40 18.48
C LEU A 203 -4.49 -8.96 19.02
N THR A 204 -3.52 -8.07 19.27
CA THR A 204 -2.25 -8.47 19.90
C THR A 204 -2.05 -7.67 21.17
N VAL A 205 -1.77 -8.36 22.26
CA VAL A 205 -1.41 -7.77 23.54
C VAL A 205 0.05 -8.13 23.80
N SER A 206 0.91 -7.13 23.89
CA SER A 206 2.34 -7.31 24.17
C SER A 206 2.62 -6.86 25.62
N GLY A 207 2.96 -7.86 26.45
CA GLY A 207 2.99 -7.61 27.89
C GLY A 207 1.61 -7.30 28.43
N ASP A 208 1.42 -6.07 28.95
CA ASP A 208 0.15 -5.56 29.50
C ASP A 208 -0.52 -4.46 28.64
N VAL A 209 -0.09 -4.32 27.37
CA VAL A 209 -0.57 -3.28 26.45
C VAL A 209 -1.17 -3.88 25.19
N LEU A 210 -2.34 -3.41 24.78
CA LEU A 210 -2.90 -3.71 23.46
C LEU A 210 -2.04 -3.02 22.39
N THR A 211 -1.37 -3.81 21.54
CA THR A 211 -0.41 -3.32 20.53
C THR A 211 -0.89 -3.48 19.10
N GLU A 212 -1.93 -4.26 18.84
CA GLU A 212 -2.51 -4.38 17.50
C GLU A 212 -4.02 -4.57 17.56
N VAL A 213 -4.72 -3.78 16.75
CA VAL A 213 -6.08 -4.03 16.28
C VAL A 213 -6.05 -3.96 14.76
N LYS A 214 -6.26 -5.10 14.09
CA LYS A 214 -6.15 -5.17 12.64
C LYS A 214 -7.27 -5.98 12.02
N HIS A 215 -8.08 -5.30 11.20
CA HIS A 215 -9.01 -5.95 10.27
C HIS A 215 -8.27 -6.38 9.01
N TYR A 216 -8.52 -7.57 8.52
CA TYR A 216 -7.94 -8.05 7.25
C TYR A 216 -8.81 -9.13 6.62
N VAL A 217 -8.70 -9.28 5.32
CA VAL A 217 -9.28 -10.40 4.58
C VAL A 217 -8.26 -11.51 4.49
N GLN A 218 -8.61 -12.69 4.99
CA GLN A 218 -7.84 -13.92 4.79
C GLN A 218 -8.08 -14.40 3.37
N VAL A 219 -7.14 -14.13 2.48
CA VAL A 219 -7.16 -14.64 1.10
C VAL A 219 -6.69 -16.10 1.09
N PRO A 220 -7.37 -17.02 0.38
CA PRO A 220 -6.97 -18.41 0.30
C PRO A 220 -5.58 -18.59 -0.33
N GLU A 221 -4.73 -19.42 0.27
CA GLU A 221 -3.39 -19.69 -0.27
C GLU A 221 -3.42 -20.30 -1.67
N ALA A 222 -4.46 -21.11 -1.97
CA ALA A 222 -4.63 -21.70 -3.28
C ALA A 222 -4.87 -20.64 -4.37
N PHE A 223 -5.64 -19.59 -4.07
CA PHE A 223 -5.79 -18.44 -4.97
C PHE A 223 -4.48 -17.71 -5.13
N GLN A 224 -3.79 -17.38 -4.02
CA GLN A 224 -2.52 -16.66 -4.05
C GLN A 224 -1.49 -17.37 -4.93
N ARG A 225 -1.29 -18.68 -4.75
CA ARG A 225 -0.37 -19.47 -5.59
C ARG A 225 -0.73 -19.42 -7.08
N ARG A 226 -2.00 -19.68 -7.42
CA ARG A 226 -2.43 -19.64 -8.83
C ARG A 226 -2.24 -18.26 -9.44
N PHE A 227 -2.55 -17.21 -8.71
CA PHE A 227 -2.39 -15.84 -9.16
C PHE A 227 -0.92 -15.48 -9.35
N ASP A 228 -0.05 -15.85 -8.41
CA ASP A 228 1.40 -15.60 -8.48
C ASP A 228 2.05 -16.40 -9.62
N GLU A 229 1.64 -17.64 -9.87
CA GLU A 229 2.08 -18.43 -11.01
C GLU A 229 1.71 -17.79 -12.35
N MET A 230 0.45 -17.37 -12.51
CA MET A 230 -0.01 -16.69 -13.73
C MET A 230 0.72 -15.35 -13.93
N ARG A 231 0.92 -14.59 -12.86
CA ARG A 231 1.64 -13.33 -12.91
C ARG A 231 3.10 -13.51 -13.26
N SER A 232 3.78 -14.50 -12.65
CA SER A 232 5.18 -14.84 -12.95
C SER A 232 5.39 -15.22 -14.40
N ALA A 233 4.46 -15.98 -15.00
CA ALA A 233 4.51 -16.32 -16.43
C ALA A 233 4.37 -15.06 -17.31
N ASN A 234 3.41 -14.20 -17.01
CA ASN A 234 3.20 -12.94 -17.71
C ASN A 234 4.41 -11.99 -17.57
N ASP A 235 4.97 -11.89 -16.38
CA ASP A 235 6.16 -11.07 -16.10
C ASP A 235 7.39 -11.59 -16.87
N THR A 236 7.55 -12.92 -17.00
CA THR A 236 8.60 -13.53 -17.80
C THR A 236 8.45 -13.20 -19.28
N ILE A 237 7.23 -13.27 -19.82
CA ILE A 237 6.95 -12.89 -21.21
C ILE A 237 7.21 -11.40 -21.42
N ALA A 238 6.72 -10.55 -20.54
CA ALA A 238 6.92 -9.11 -20.60
C ALA A 238 8.41 -8.73 -20.50
N PHE A 239 9.16 -9.37 -19.59
CA PHE A 239 10.60 -9.20 -19.46
C PHE A 239 11.34 -9.59 -20.75
N SER A 240 11.03 -10.77 -21.32
CA SER A 240 11.64 -11.26 -22.54
C SER A 240 11.36 -10.33 -23.74
N ALA A 241 10.12 -9.84 -23.85
CA ALA A 241 9.75 -8.85 -24.87
C ALA A 241 10.48 -7.53 -24.66
N SER A 242 10.58 -7.05 -23.42
CA SER A 242 11.29 -5.82 -23.06
C SER A 242 12.79 -5.93 -23.36
N MET A 243 13.41 -7.07 -23.09
CA MET A 243 14.81 -7.33 -23.45
C MET A 243 14.99 -7.33 -24.96
N GLY A 244 14.11 -7.98 -25.72
CA GLY A 244 14.13 -7.94 -27.20
C GLY A 244 14.04 -6.50 -27.72
N MET A 245 13.14 -5.69 -27.17
CA MET A 245 13.01 -4.28 -27.52
C MET A 245 14.25 -3.46 -27.12
N ALA A 246 14.83 -3.70 -25.93
CA ALA A 246 16.06 -3.04 -25.50
C ALA A 246 17.24 -3.34 -26.43
N PHE A 247 17.38 -4.57 -26.91
CA PHE A 247 18.37 -4.94 -27.92
C PHE A 247 18.11 -4.24 -29.26
N LEU A 248 16.89 -4.27 -29.75
CA LEU A 248 16.54 -3.65 -31.04
C LEU A 248 16.75 -2.13 -31.02
N TYR A 249 16.21 -1.45 -30.03
CA TYR A 249 16.29 0.01 -29.92
C TYR A 249 17.62 0.47 -29.32
N GLY A 250 18.16 -0.20 -28.30
CA GLY A 250 19.42 0.16 -27.68
C GLY A 250 20.60 -0.05 -28.62
N LEU A 251 20.83 -1.28 -29.10
CA LEU A 251 21.94 -1.58 -30.03
C LEU A 251 21.63 -1.11 -31.45
N GLY A 252 20.48 -1.46 -32.00
CA GLY A 252 20.13 -1.12 -33.38
C GLY A 252 19.83 0.35 -33.58
N GLY A 253 18.95 0.94 -32.75
CA GLY A 253 18.55 2.33 -32.90
C GLY A 253 19.57 3.32 -32.33
N ILE A 254 19.90 3.19 -31.05
CA ILE A 254 20.72 4.16 -30.34
C ILE A 254 22.20 4.03 -30.72
N VAL A 255 22.80 2.85 -30.50
CA VAL A 255 24.24 2.67 -30.70
C VAL A 255 24.62 2.85 -32.18
N LEU A 256 23.95 2.12 -33.10
CA LEU A 256 24.21 2.27 -34.53
C LEU A 256 23.81 3.65 -35.05
N GLY A 257 22.69 4.22 -34.57
CA GLY A 257 22.25 5.57 -34.94
C GLY A 257 23.27 6.62 -34.54
N ILE A 258 23.76 6.59 -33.31
CA ILE A 258 24.81 7.50 -32.82
C ILE A 258 26.10 7.30 -33.62
N PHE A 259 26.51 6.03 -33.87
CA PHE A 259 27.71 5.75 -34.67
C PHE A 259 27.62 6.38 -36.07
N PHE A 260 26.51 6.22 -36.78
CA PHE A 260 26.31 6.82 -38.09
C PHE A 260 26.27 8.37 -38.05
N LEU A 261 25.59 8.95 -37.06
CA LEU A 261 25.52 10.39 -36.85
C LEU A 261 26.91 11.00 -36.55
N LEU A 262 27.70 10.33 -35.71
CA LEU A 262 29.09 10.73 -35.42
C LEU A 262 29.97 10.69 -36.68
N ARG A 263 29.87 9.58 -37.43
CA ARG A 263 30.62 9.42 -38.70
C ARG A 263 30.27 10.50 -39.72
N GLN A 264 28.99 10.90 -39.76
CA GLN A 264 28.52 11.96 -40.66
C GLN A 264 28.72 13.37 -40.11
N ARG A 265 29.26 13.54 -38.88
CA ARG A 265 29.41 14.81 -38.17
C ARG A 265 28.09 15.60 -38.05
N ARG A 266 26.94 14.91 -37.93
CA ARG A 266 25.62 15.51 -37.85
C ARG A 266 25.02 15.54 -36.45
N VAL A 267 25.80 15.25 -35.42
CA VAL A 267 25.31 15.25 -34.02
C VAL A 267 25.14 16.67 -33.53
N LEU A 268 23.96 17.01 -33.09
CA LEU A 268 23.60 18.30 -32.51
C LEU A 268 23.87 18.29 -31.01
N TRP A 269 25.16 18.25 -30.62
CA TRP A 269 25.58 18.11 -29.22
C TRP A 269 24.94 19.12 -28.26
N LYS A 270 24.84 20.39 -28.66
CA LYS A 270 24.29 21.44 -27.80
C LYS A 270 22.82 21.20 -27.48
N SER A 271 22.04 20.82 -28.48
CA SER A 271 20.60 20.49 -28.29
C SER A 271 20.42 19.21 -27.49
N ALA A 272 21.19 18.15 -27.78
CA ALA A 272 21.13 16.90 -27.04
C ALA A 272 21.50 17.10 -25.56
N LEU A 273 22.56 17.85 -25.27
CA LEU A 273 22.98 18.16 -23.91
C LEU A 273 21.92 18.98 -23.16
N LEU A 274 21.38 20.02 -23.81
CA LEU A 274 20.32 20.85 -23.19
C LEU A 274 19.12 20.01 -22.80
N TRP A 275 18.60 19.19 -23.72
CA TRP A 275 17.44 18.33 -23.43
C TRP A 275 17.77 17.25 -22.41
N GLY A 276 18.98 16.69 -22.43
CA GLY A 276 19.44 15.74 -21.42
C GLY A 276 19.45 16.35 -20.01
N ILE A 277 19.95 17.57 -19.87
CA ILE A 277 19.95 18.30 -18.58
C ILE A 277 18.51 18.58 -18.14
N ILE A 278 17.63 19.06 -19.05
CA ILE A 278 16.24 19.34 -18.71
C ILE A 278 15.54 18.07 -18.19
N VAL A 279 15.69 16.94 -18.90
CA VAL A 279 15.10 15.66 -18.50
C VAL A 279 15.66 15.22 -17.15
N ALA A 280 16.97 15.30 -16.94
CA ALA A 280 17.60 14.93 -15.68
C ALA A 280 17.09 15.80 -14.50
N LEU A 281 16.96 17.11 -14.69
CA LEU A 281 16.41 18.00 -13.68
C LEU A 281 14.95 17.68 -13.36
N VAL A 282 14.11 17.45 -14.37
CA VAL A 282 12.70 17.08 -14.16
C VAL A 282 12.61 15.76 -13.43
N GLN A 283 13.42 14.77 -13.79
CA GLN A 283 13.44 13.46 -13.11
C GLN A 283 13.86 13.62 -11.64
N THR A 284 14.96 14.36 -11.38
CA THR A 284 15.41 14.61 -10.00
C THR A 284 14.34 15.32 -9.16
N LEU A 285 13.67 16.32 -9.72
CA LEU A 285 12.58 17.02 -9.03
C LEU A 285 11.40 16.07 -8.76
N SER A 286 11.11 15.16 -9.68
CA SER A 286 10.09 14.13 -9.50
C SER A 286 10.43 13.19 -8.33
N GLU A 287 11.66 12.69 -8.24
CA GLU A 287 12.11 11.83 -7.14
C GLU A 287 12.07 12.56 -5.79
N ILE A 288 12.51 13.81 -5.74
CA ILE A 288 12.41 14.63 -4.53
C ILE A 288 10.94 14.80 -4.10
N ASN A 289 10.03 15.05 -5.04
CA ASN A 289 8.61 15.17 -4.75
C ASN A 289 8.00 13.85 -4.27
N PHE A 290 8.54 12.70 -4.69
CA PHE A 290 8.09 11.38 -4.28
C PHE A 290 8.65 10.93 -2.91
N LEU A 291 9.74 11.56 -2.44
CA LEU A 291 10.43 11.22 -1.19
C LEU A 291 9.49 11.11 0.04
N PRO A 292 8.47 11.98 0.25
CA PRO A 292 7.55 11.84 1.38
C PRO A 292 6.79 10.52 1.41
N LEU A 293 6.52 9.91 0.24
CA LEU A 293 5.86 8.61 0.14
C LEU A 293 6.86 7.46 0.39
N MET A 294 8.12 7.64 0.03
CA MET A 294 9.16 6.63 0.23
C MET A 294 9.43 6.36 1.71
N TRP A 295 9.24 7.36 2.59
CA TRP A 295 9.36 7.18 4.04
C TRP A 295 8.45 6.11 4.62
N MET A 296 7.36 5.74 3.94
CA MET A 296 6.50 4.61 4.34
C MET A 296 7.27 3.28 4.35
N ASN A 297 8.29 3.14 3.50
CA ASN A 297 9.10 1.93 3.33
C ASN A 297 10.49 2.04 3.96
N TYR A 298 10.75 3.13 4.71
CA TYR A 298 12.04 3.32 5.37
C TYR A 298 12.31 2.23 6.41
N ASP A 299 13.46 1.58 6.29
CA ASP A 299 13.94 0.64 7.30
C ASP A 299 14.69 1.41 8.39
N THR A 300 14.17 1.37 9.60
CA THR A 300 14.74 2.10 10.74
C THR A 300 16.12 1.58 11.17
N SER A 301 16.57 0.43 10.68
CA SER A 301 17.90 -0.13 10.94
C SER A 301 19.02 0.54 10.13
N ILE A 302 18.69 1.29 9.09
CA ILE A 302 19.65 2.03 8.26
C ILE A 302 19.60 3.53 8.57
N THR A 303 20.74 4.22 8.32
CA THR A 303 20.75 5.66 8.54
C THR A 303 19.90 6.40 7.51
N THR A 304 19.28 7.50 7.94
CA THR A 304 18.51 8.41 7.07
C THR A 304 19.30 8.84 5.83
N GLN A 305 20.61 9.10 5.97
CA GLN A 305 21.46 9.49 4.84
C GLN A 305 21.57 8.37 3.81
N SER A 306 21.81 7.12 4.27
CA SER A 306 21.89 5.96 3.38
C SER A 306 20.59 5.74 2.64
N PHE A 307 19.45 5.88 3.32
CA PHE A 307 18.14 5.76 2.71
C PHE A 307 17.89 6.82 1.61
N ILE A 308 18.18 8.09 1.90
CA ILE A 308 18.00 9.17 0.91
C ILE A 308 18.88 8.93 -0.33
N VAL A 309 20.13 8.49 -0.12
CA VAL A 309 21.04 8.15 -1.23
C VAL A 309 20.46 7.00 -2.08
N GLN A 310 19.94 5.95 -1.46
CA GLN A 310 19.31 4.81 -2.17
C GLN A 310 18.07 5.20 -2.97
N VAL A 311 17.34 6.23 -2.53
CA VAL A 311 16.11 6.68 -3.20
C VAL A 311 16.42 7.61 -4.38
N ILE A 312 17.51 8.40 -4.31
CA ILE A 312 17.85 9.41 -5.32
C ILE A 312 18.75 8.83 -6.44
N ILE A 313 19.51 7.76 -6.19
CA ILE A 313 20.40 7.10 -7.16
C ILE A 313 19.69 5.95 -7.87
#